data_81d2f123926a166337b7c92357c474f2
#
_entry.id   81d2f123926a166337b7c92357c474f2
#
_cell.length_a   1.000
_cell.length_b   1.000
_cell.length_c   1.000
_cell.angle_alpha   90.00
_cell.angle_beta   90.00
_cell.angle_gamma   90.00
#
_symmetry.space_group_name_H-M   'P 1'
#
loop_
_entity.id
_entity.type
_entity.pdbx_description
1 polymer ?
#
loop_
_entity_poly.entity_id
_entity_poly.type
_entity_poly.pdbx_seq_one_letter_code
_entity_poly.pdbx_strand_id
1 'polypeptide(L)'
;MLEKIKDIIVKLVEKHGYDKVLHFIFGGEICACLTMLLFALFRLFLPIYGAMLVGYILSLVCVYGLAYFKEAKIDSEFSWDDLNFSVMGCMPVGIVVGITIFLFLI
;
A
#
# COMPACT_ATOMS: atom_id res chain seq x y z
N MET A 1 4.16 -20.35 17.64
CA MET A 1 3.75 -19.78 16.36
C MET A 1 3.91 -18.26 16.31
N LEU A 2 3.39 -17.55 17.30
CA LEU A 2 3.57 -16.09 17.38
C LEU A 2 5.04 -15.69 17.52
N GLU A 3 5.82 -16.50 18.24
CA GLU A 3 7.25 -16.24 18.41
C GLU A 3 8.02 -16.33 17.09
N LYS A 4 7.66 -17.29 16.23
CA LYS A 4 8.29 -17.42 14.92
C LYS A 4 7.98 -16.23 14.03
N ILE A 5 6.75 -15.75 14.05
CA ILE A 5 6.33 -14.57 13.29
C ILE A 5 7.10 -13.35 13.77
N LYS A 6 7.20 -13.20 15.10
CA LYS A 6 7.95 -12.11 15.72
C LYS A 6 9.42 -12.14 15.31
N ASP A 7 10.04 -13.32 15.34
CA ASP A 7 11.43 -13.49 14.93
C ASP A 7 11.64 -13.14 13.45
N ILE A 8 10.71 -13.54 12.59
CA ILE A 8 10.78 -13.21 11.17
C ILE A 8 10.70 -11.69 10.97
N ILE A 9 9.78 -11.03 11.68
CA ILE A 9 9.64 -9.57 11.60
C ILE A 9 10.90 -8.87 12.09
N VAL A 10 11.47 -9.32 13.22
CA VAL A 10 12.70 -8.74 13.75
C VAL A 10 13.86 -8.91 12.76
N LYS A 11 13.99 -10.08 12.16
CA LYS A 11 15.02 -10.34 11.15
C LYS A 11 14.86 -9.44 9.92
N LEU A 12 13.63 -9.24 9.48
CA LEU A 12 13.35 -8.36 8.35
C LEU A 12 13.70 -6.92 8.67
N VAL A 13 13.35 -6.45 9.87
CA VAL A 13 13.70 -5.11 10.33
C VAL A 13 15.21 -4.92 10.37
N GLU A 14 15.93 -5.88 10.92
CA GLU A 14 17.39 -5.82 11.00
C GLU A 14 18.04 -5.84 9.61
N LYS A 15 17.50 -6.65 8.69
CA LYS A 15 18.07 -6.82 7.35
C LYS A 15 17.85 -5.58 6.48
N HIS A 16 16.65 -5.01 6.50
CA HIS A 16 16.26 -3.93 5.60
C HIS A 16 16.33 -2.55 6.22
N GLY A 17 16.48 -2.47 7.53
CA GLY A 17 16.47 -1.21 8.25
C GLY A 17 15.06 -0.80 8.68
N TYR A 18 15.01 -0.12 9.81
CA TYR A 18 13.76 0.29 10.43
C TYR A 18 12.96 1.25 9.55
N ASP A 19 13.65 2.19 8.91
CA ASP A 19 13.01 3.20 8.07
C ASP A 19 12.28 2.57 6.88
N LYS A 20 12.88 1.57 6.25
CA LYS A 20 12.29 0.90 5.09
C LYS A 20 11.02 0.14 5.48
N VAL A 21 11.04 -0.52 6.64
CA VAL A 21 9.87 -1.22 7.16
C VAL A 21 8.74 -0.22 7.47
N LEU A 22 9.07 0.94 8.04
CA LEU A 22 8.10 1.99 8.28
C LEU A 22 7.49 2.51 6.98
N HIS A 23 8.29 2.72 5.95
CA HIS A 23 7.78 3.13 4.64
C HIS A 23 6.81 2.09 4.07
N PHE A 24 7.14 0.81 4.23
CA PHE A 24 6.27 -0.27 3.79
C PHE A 24 4.91 -0.23 4.51
N ILE A 25 4.94 -0.10 5.84
CA ILE A 25 3.73 -0.09 6.67
C ILE A 25 2.88 1.14 6.35
N PHE A 26 3.49 2.33 6.35
CA PHE A 26 2.75 3.57 6.08
C PHE A 26 2.19 3.60 4.66
N GLY A 27 2.95 3.13 3.68
CA GLY A 27 2.47 3.04 2.31
C GLY A 27 1.24 2.15 2.21
N GLY A 28 1.27 1.00 2.88
CA GLY A 28 0.15 0.07 2.91
C GLY A 28 -1.08 0.66 3.59
N GLU A 29 -0.91 1.32 4.73
CA GLU A 29 -2.03 1.95 5.45
C GLU A 29 -2.66 3.07 4.65
N ILE A 30 -1.83 3.95 4.08
CA ILE A 30 -2.33 5.05 3.25
C ILE A 30 -3.08 4.49 2.04
N CYS A 31 -2.52 3.47 1.39
CA CYS A 31 -3.16 2.82 0.25
C CYS A 31 -4.52 2.24 0.65
N ALA A 32 -4.58 1.52 1.78
CA ALA A 32 -5.83 0.92 2.25
C ALA A 32 -6.89 1.99 2.53
N CYS A 33 -6.53 3.04 3.25
CA CYS A 33 -7.46 4.13 3.59
C CYS A 33 -7.96 4.83 2.33
N LEU A 34 -7.06 5.15 1.39
CA LEU A 34 -7.45 5.79 0.14
C LEU A 34 -8.33 4.89 -0.70
N THR A 35 -8.02 3.59 -0.75
CA THR A 35 -8.84 2.64 -1.50
C THR A 35 -10.25 2.59 -0.94
N MET A 36 -10.40 2.57 0.38
CA MET A 36 -11.71 2.54 1.01
C MET A 36 -12.49 3.82 0.75
N LEU A 37 -11.84 4.98 0.86
CA LEU A 37 -12.48 6.27 0.60
C LEU A 37 -12.92 6.39 -0.86
N LEU A 38 -12.04 6.04 -1.77
CA LEU A 38 -12.34 6.10 -3.20
C LEU A 38 -13.39 5.07 -3.60
N PHE A 39 -13.35 3.89 -2.98
CA PHE A 39 -14.39 2.88 -3.18
C PHE A 39 -15.75 3.42 -2.79
N ALA A 40 -15.86 4.05 -1.62
CA ALA A 40 -17.11 4.61 -1.15
C ALA A 40 -17.62 5.70 -2.10
N LEU A 41 -16.71 6.53 -2.60
CA LEU A 41 -17.07 7.60 -3.54
C LEU A 41 -17.52 7.05 -4.90
N PHE A 42 -16.73 6.16 -5.47
CA PHE A 42 -17.01 5.62 -6.81
C PHE A 42 -18.16 4.62 -6.80
N ARG A 43 -18.48 4.04 -5.64
CA ARG A 43 -19.62 3.13 -5.51
C ARG A 43 -20.96 3.81 -5.85
N LEU A 44 -21.00 5.12 -5.73
CA LEU A 44 -22.19 5.89 -6.11
C LEU A 44 -22.43 5.88 -7.61
N PHE A 45 -21.39 5.70 -8.41
CA PHE A 45 -21.45 5.79 -9.87
C PHE A 45 -21.14 4.48 -10.59
N LEU A 46 -20.38 3.59 -9.94
CA LEU A 46 -19.87 2.37 -10.55
C LEU A 46 -20.32 1.14 -9.77
N PRO A 47 -20.36 -0.04 -10.43
CA PRO A 47 -20.60 -1.28 -9.71
C PRO A 47 -19.47 -1.57 -8.73
N ILE A 48 -19.72 -2.49 -7.78
CA ILE A 48 -18.81 -2.78 -6.66
C ILE A 48 -17.40 -3.09 -7.15
N TYR A 49 -17.27 -4.01 -8.10
CA TYR A 49 -15.95 -4.42 -8.58
C TYR A 49 -15.23 -3.31 -9.35
N GLY A 50 -15.96 -2.53 -10.13
CA GLY A 50 -15.39 -1.38 -10.85
C GLY A 50 -14.91 -0.29 -9.89
N ALA A 51 -15.72 0.01 -8.87
CA ALA A 51 -15.35 1.00 -7.85
C ALA A 51 -14.10 0.57 -7.07
N MET A 52 -13.99 -0.70 -6.72
CA MET A 52 -12.82 -1.21 -6.01
C MET A 52 -11.57 -1.14 -6.88
N LEU A 53 -11.66 -1.55 -8.13
CA LEU A 53 -10.51 -1.54 -9.05
C LEU A 53 -10.00 -0.13 -9.29
N VAL A 54 -10.90 0.80 -9.62
CA VAL A 54 -10.53 2.20 -9.88
C VAL A 54 -9.98 2.84 -8.61
N GLY A 55 -10.63 2.60 -7.47
CA GLY A 55 -10.16 3.13 -6.20
C GLY A 55 -8.76 2.64 -5.86
N TYR A 56 -8.49 1.36 -6.07
CA TYR A 56 -7.17 0.81 -5.81
C TYR A 56 -6.09 1.40 -6.73
N ILE A 57 -6.39 1.50 -8.01
CA ILE A 57 -5.43 2.05 -8.98
C ILE A 57 -5.11 3.51 -8.64
N LEU A 58 -6.12 4.32 -8.34
CA LEU A 58 -5.91 5.71 -7.95
C LEU A 58 -5.13 5.81 -6.63
N SER A 59 -5.39 4.90 -5.69
CA SER A 59 -4.64 4.86 -4.43
C SER A 59 -3.16 4.55 -4.67
N LEU A 60 -2.86 3.61 -5.57
CA LEU A 60 -1.47 3.31 -5.93
C LEU A 60 -0.77 4.55 -6.49
N VAL A 61 -1.43 5.26 -7.40
CA VAL A 61 -0.85 6.48 -7.99
C VAL A 61 -0.62 7.53 -6.92
N CYS A 62 -1.59 7.71 -6.00
CA CYS A 62 -1.46 8.68 -4.91
C CYS A 62 -0.31 8.32 -3.97
N VAL A 63 -0.19 7.05 -3.57
CA VAL A 63 0.88 6.61 -2.68
C VAL A 63 2.24 6.81 -3.37
N TYR A 64 2.34 6.45 -4.63
CA TYR A 64 3.57 6.65 -5.39
C TYR A 64 3.94 8.13 -5.46
N GLY A 65 2.97 9.00 -5.77
CA GLY A 65 3.20 10.43 -5.86
C GLY A 65 3.60 11.05 -4.52
N LEU A 66 2.94 10.64 -3.43
CA LEU A 66 3.27 11.11 -2.09
C LEU A 66 4.66 10.67 -1.66
N ALA A 67 5.01 9.40 -1.92
CA ALA A 67 6.32 8.87 -1.60
C ALA A 67 7.42 9.57 -2.41
N TYR A 68 7.18 9.79 -3.68
CA TYR A 68 8.10 10.51 -4.55
C TYR A 68 8.28 11.95 -4.06
N PHE A 69 7.19 12.63 -3.74
CA PHE A 69 7.24 14.01 -3.25
C PHE A 69 8.05 14.09 -1.95
N LYS A 70 7.82 13.15 -1.03
CA LYS A 70 8.55 13.09 0.24
C LYS A 70 10.04 12.93 0.00
N GLU A 71 10.44 11.98 -0.86
CA GLU A 71 11.84 11.73 -1.15
C GLU A 71 12.52 12.93 -1.84
N ALA A 72 11.80 13.58 -2.76
CA ALA A 72 12.36 14.67 -3.54
C ALA A 72 12.43 15.98 -2.77
N LYS A 73 11.49 16.24 -1.85
CA LYS A 73 11.35 17.54 -1.19
C LYS A 73 11.78 17.56 0.28
N ILE A 74 11.58 16.46 0.99
CA ILE A 74 11.78 16.40 2.44
C ILE A 74 13.12 15.77 2.78
N ASP A 75 13.46 14.67 2.13
CA ASP A 75 14.72 13.97 2.39
C ASP A 75 15.87 14.65 1.66
N SER A 76 17.05 14.68 2.30
CA SER A 76 18.25 15.30 1.73
C SER A 76 18.79 14.51 0.55
N GLU A 77 18.58 13.20 0.53
CA GLU A 77 18.99 12.32 -0.56
C GLU A 77 17.81 11.52 -1.06
N PHE A 78 17.64 11.46 -2.39
CA PHE A 78 16.57 10.67 -3.00
C PHE A 78 16.95 9.20 -2.95
N SER A 79 16.06 8.38 -2.37
CA SER A 79 16.27 6.95 -2.25
C SER A 79 15.16 6.19 -2.99
N TRP A 80 15.52 5.53 -4.08
CA TRP A 80 14.59 4.67 -4.81
C TRP A 80 14.12 3.48 -4.00
N ASP A 81 14.99 2.98 -3.09
CA ASP A 81 14.64 1.86 -2.22
C ASP A 81 13.47 2.22 -1.30
N ASP A 82 13.51 3.40 -0.67
CA ASP A 82 12.44 3.86 0.21
C ASP A 82 11.13 4.03 -0.57
N LEU A 83 11.22 4.59 -1.76
CA LEU A 83 10.07 4.75 -2.64
C LEU A 83 9.46 3.38 -3.00
N ASN A 84 10.32 2.44 -3.38
CA ASN A 84 9.88 1.09 -3.73
C ASN A 84 9.21 0.38 -2.55
N PHE A 85 9.76 0.52 -1.34
CA PHE A 85 9.16 -0.09 -0.15
C PHE A 85 7.79 0.51 0.16
N SER A 86 7.60 1.80 -0.05
CA SER A 86 6.29 2.44 0.13
C SER A 86 5.26 1.89 -0.86
N VAL A 87 5.65 1.73 -2.12
CA VAL A 87 4.77 1.16 -3.15
C VAL A 87 4.50 -0.32 -2.89
N MET A 88 5.52 -1.08 -2.46
CA MET A 88 5.36 -2.50 -2.12
C MET A 88 4.37 -2.71 -0.99
N GLY A 89 4.24 -1.74 -0.08
CA GLY A 89 3.24 -1.78 0.98
C GLY A 89 1.82 -1.83 0.47
N CYS A 90 1.58 -1.41 -0.76
CA CYS A 90 0.26 -1.50 -1.39
C CYS A 90 -0.08 -2.91 -1.90
N MET A 91 0.89 -3.80 -2.00
CA MET A 91 0.66 -5.15 -2.52
C MET A 91 -0.32 -5.99 -1.69
N PRO A 92 -0.21 -6.04 -0.34
CA PRO A 92 -1.22 -6.76 0.45
C PRO A 92 -2.63 -6.23 0.22
N VAL A 93 -2.78 -4.92 0.09
CA VAL A 93 -4.08 -4.30 -0.21
C VAL A 93 -4.58 -4.76 -1.58
N GLY A 94 -3.70 -4.85 -2.58
CA GLY A 94 -4.03 -5.34 -3.91
C GLY A 94 -4.52 -6.79 -3.90
N ILE A 95 -3.89 -7.63 -3.10
CA ILE A 95 -4.28 -9.02 -2.95
C ILE A 95 -5.70 -9.10 -2.38
N VAL A 96 -5.98 -8.33 -1.32
CA VAL A 96 -7.30 -8.29 -0.69
C VAL A 96 -8.35 -7.81 -1.70
N VAL A 97 -8.06 -6.73 -2.42
CA VAL A 97 -8.96 -6.17 -3.43
C VAL A 97 -9.23 -7.20 -4.53
N GLY A 98 -8.19 -7.86 -5.03
CA GLY A 98 -8.33 -8.88 -6.08
C GLY A 98 -9.18 -10.07 -5.62
N ILE A 99 -8.97 -10.55 -4.41
CA ILE A 99 -9.77 -11.66 -3.85
C ILE A 99 -11.22 -11.22 -3.70
N THR A 100 -11.47 -10.02 -3.21
CA THR A 100 -12.83 -9.50 -3.03
C THR A 100 -13.54 -9.40 -4.36
N ILE A 101 -12.90 -8.84 -5.38
CA ILE A 101 -13.47 -8.74 -6.72
C ILE A 101 -13.80 -10.13 -7.27
N PHE A 102 -12.88 -11.07 -7.12
CA PHE A 102 -13.08 -12.44 -7.59
C PHE A 102 -14.31 -13.09 -6.93
N LEU A 103 -14.47 -12.90 -5.62
CA LEU A 103 -15.61 -13.44 -4.89
C LEU A 103 -16.93 -12.81 -5.35
N PHE A 104 -16.94 -11.53 -5.67
CA PHE A 104 -18.15 -10.87 -6.15
C PHE A 104 -18.51 -11.26 -7.59
N LEU A 105 -17.51 -11.63 -8.40
CA LEU A 105 -17.76 -12.07 -9.77
C LEU A 105 -18.29 -13.50 -9.86
N ILE A 106 -18.02 -14.32 -8.86
CA ILE A 106 -18.55 -15.69 -8.77
C ILE A 106 -19.95 -15.65 -8.20
#